data_9999003be11f815704e91de6ae942b98
#
_entry.id   9999003be11f815704e91de6ae942b98
#
_cell.length_a   1.000
_cell.length_b   1.000
_cell.length_c   1.000
_cell.angle_alpha   90.00
_cell.angle_beta   90.00
_cell.angle_gamma   90.00
#
_symmetry.space_group_name_H-M   'P 1'
#
loop_
_entity.id
_entity.type
_entity.pdbx_description
1 polymer ?
#
loop_
_entity_poly.entity_id
_entity_poly.type
_entity_poly.pdbx_seq_one_letter_code
_entity_poly.pdbx_strand_id
1 'polypeptide(L)'
;DAVYYAHAGAGEIHLRPILNLKESKDVSLFRAITTDVAHLTKKYKGSFSGEHGDGIVRAEFIPMLIGAENYALLESVKQLFDPNGIFNPGKIVKAYAMDASLRYEINREEPNIDTLLDFSDKQGILRAAESCNGSGDCRKTHQSAGGMCPSYHVTKNEKDTTRGRANALREFLTHPNSLKERRNAFDNKALKEVFDLCLSCKACSSECPSNVDIATFKAEFLYQYQEANGYSFRSKLFAYNTQLNKLSSLVAPLTNAVYKSPLSGVIKRLSGVSQKRSLPEVGRFNFQKFLDHQSKKFELTKQTVVLYVDEFTRYMDIEIGKDAILLLLNLGYKVQLWQAESGRTFISKGYLKQAKAIAEINLSEASLFLDQQWPILGIEPSAILSFRDEYKRLSPDHAMVEKLALHSFLIEEFLVAEFNRGEISPEMFHNNEKQIKVHVHCHQKSLVNSKVTFDLLNIPSKHKVTLIPSGCCGMAGSFGYEEEHYDLSMSVGALTLFPAVSKAAENVIIAANGTSCRHQIKDGTQREAKHPITILKESLL
;
A
#
# COMPACT_ATOMS: atom_id res chain seq x y z
N ASP A 1 -3.20 -32.98 14.19
CA ASP A 1 -2.19 -32.80 13.13
C ASP A 1 -1.04 -31.93 13.64
N ALA A 2 0.19 -32.22 13.18
CA ALA A 2 1.37 -31.43 13.51
C ALA A 2 2.32 -31.35 12.31
N VAL A 3 3.02 -30.23 12.20
CA VAL A 3 4.11 -30.04 11.24
C VAL A 3 5.44 -30.18 11.97
N TYR A 4 6.38 -30.87 11.35
CA TYR A 4 7.72 -31.06 11.87
C TYR A 4 8.73 -30.45 10.92
N TYR A 5 9.72 -29.77 11.48
CA TYR A 5 10.95 -29.45 10.78
C TYR A 5 12.12 -29.44 11.77
N ALA A 6 13.34 -29.42 11.28
CA ALA A 6 14.51 -29.63 12.11
C ALA A 6 15.66 -28.72 11.69
N HIS A 7 16.49 -28.35 12.67
CA HIS A 7 17.83 -27.80 12.46
C HIS A 7 18.83 -28.95 12.66
N ALA A 8 19.09 -29.69 11.59
CA ALA A 8 19.89 -30.92 11.64
C ALA A 8 21.29 -30.71 12.25
N GLY A 9 21.94 -29.58 11.97
CA GLY A 9 23.25 -29.24 12.52
C GLY A 9 23.27 -29.04 14.04
N ALA A 10 22.14 -28.64 14.64
CA ALA A 10 21.99 -28.46 16.09
C ALA A 10 21.32 -29.67 16.76
N GLY A 11 20.82 -30.65 15.99
CA GLY A 11 20.08 -31.77 16.50
C GLY A 11 18.70 -31.42 17.03
N GLU A 12 18.09 -30.36 16.54
CA GLU A 12 16.81 -29.85 17.01
C GLU A 12 15.65 -30.29 16.14
N ILE A 13 14.51 -30.61 16.79
CA ILE A 13 13.24 -30.88 16.13
C ILE A 13 12.21 -29.86 16.59
N HIS A 14 11.59 -29.15 15.64
CA HIS A 14 10.46 -28.28 15.89
C HIS A 14 9.16 -29.06 15.69
N LEU A 15 8.42 -29.24 16.76
CA LEU A 15 7.06 -29.77 16.73
C LEU A 15 6.07 -28.59 16.71
N ARG A 16 5.28 -28.49 15.65
CA ARG A 16 4.25 -27.45 15.51
C ARG A 16 2.86 -28.11 15.40
N PRO A 17 2.18 -28.36 16.52
CA PRO A 17 0.80 -28.82 16.51
C PRO A 17 -0.12 -27.72 15.98
N ILE A 18 -1.12 -28.13 15.20
CA ILE A 18 -2.16 -27.23 14.66
C ILE A 18 -3.30 -27.21 15.67
N LEU A 19 -3.43 -26.10 16.39
CA LEU A 19 -4.39 -25.91 17.48
C LEU A 19 -5.17 -24.59 17.29
N ASN A 20 -6.44 -24.59 17.68
CA ASN A 20 -7.25 -23.38 17.78
C ASN A 20 -7.25 -22.85 19.22
N LEU A 21 -6.29 -22.01 19.57
CA LEU A 21 -6.15 -21.47 20.93
C LEU A 21 -7.30 -20.52 21.36
N LYS A 22 -8.34 -20.37 20.55
CA LYS A 22 -9.60 -19.71 20.93
C LYS A 22 -10.57 -20.67 21.64
N GLU A 23 -10.32 -21.98 21.56
CA GLU A 23 -11.14 -23.03 22.15
C GLU A 23 -10.47 -23.65 23.38
N SER A 24 -11.23 -23.78 24.47
CA SER A 24 -10.72 -24.32 25.74
C SER A 24 -10.13 -25.73 25.60
N LYS A 25 -10.71 -26.55 24.72
CA LYS A 25 -10.22 -27.90 24.43
C LYS A 25 -8.77 -27.86 23.89
N ASP A 26 -8.52 -26.99 22.92
CA ASP A 26 -7.22 -26.90 22.27
C ASP A 26 -6.19 -26.20 23.15
N VAL A 27 -6.61 -25.27 24.04
CA VAL A 27 -5.73 -24.72 25.08
C VAL A 27 -5.31 -25.79 26.07
N SER A 28 -6.21 -26.69 26.49
CA SER A 28 -5.86 -27.81 27.35
C SER A 28 -4.91 -28.78 26.64
N LEU A 29 -5.13 -29.03 25.36
CA LEU A 29 -4.24 -29.86 24.53
C LEU A 29 -2.86 -29.21 24.31
N PHE A 30 -2.81 -27.89 24.11
CA PHE A 30 -1.57 -27.13 24.05
C PHE A 30 -0.70 -27.33 25.30
N ARG A 31 -1.30 -27.22 26.49
CA ARG A 31 -0.63 -27.48 27.76
C ARG A 31 -0.16 -28.92 27.87
N ALA A 32 -1.03 -29.90 27.56
CA ALA A 32 -0.69 -31.33 27.65
C ALA A 32 0.49 -31.70 26.75
N ILE A 33 0.44 -31.32 25.47
CA ILE A 33 1.52 -31.57 24.51
C ILE A 33 2.83 -30.95 24.97
N THR A 34 2.82 -29.69 25.43
CA THR A 34 4.02 -28.98 25.86
C THR A 34 4.63 -29.65 27.10
N THR A 35 3.79 -30.06 28.04
CA THR A 35 4.21 -30.79 29.26
C THR A 35 4.85 -32.15 28.91
N ASP A 36 4.21 -32.95 28.04
CA ASP A 36 4.74 -34.23 27.61
C ASP A 36 6.08 -34.10 26.87
N VAL A 37 6.21 -33.08 26.00
CA VAL A 37 7.47 -32.76 25.30
C VAL A 37 8.55 -32.36 26.29
N ALA A 38 8.23 -31.54 27.31
CA ALA A 38 9.19 -31.16 28.37
C ALA A 38 9.71 -32.40 29.14
N HIS A 39 8.82 -33.32 29.53
CA HIS A 39 9.21 -34.58 30.20
C HIS A 39 10.06 -35.45 29.29
N LEU A 40 9.71 -35.59 28.01
CA LEU A 40 10.47 -36.35 27.04
C LEU A 40 11.87 -35.76 26.84
N THR A 41 11.98 -34.45 26.71
CA THR A 41 13.25 -33.73 26.60
C THR A 41 14.13 -33.97 27.81
N LYS A 42 13.59 -33.87 29.02
CA LYS A 42 14.32 -34.18 30.25
C LYS A 42 14.80 -35.63 30.29
N LYS A 43 13.94 -36.60 29.91
CA LYS A 43 14.28 -38.04 29.85
C LYS A 43 15.51 -38.31 29.00
N TYR A 44 15.63 -37.60 27.86
CA TYR A 44 16.76 -37.75 26.96
C TYR A 44 17.90 -36.75 27.22
N LYS A 45 17.84 -35.99 28.33
CA LYS A 45 18.84 -34.98 28.71
C LYS A 45 19.06 -33.91 27.64
N GLY A 46 18.01 -33.61 26.86
CA GLY A 46 18.01 -32.54 25.86
C GLY A 46 17.77 -31.18 26.44
N SER A 47 17.88 -30.15 25.59
CA SER A 47 17.47 -28.77 25.89
C SER A 47 16.04 -28.51 25.37
N PHE A 48 15.18 -27.93 26.21
CA PHE A 48 13.81 -27.59 25.80
C PHE A 48 13.76 -26.36 24.88
N SER A 49 14.78 -25.55 24.90
CA SER A 49 15.00 -24.46 23.96
C SER A 49 16.39 -24.60 23.37
N GLY A 50 16.49 -24.99 22.10
CA GLY A 50 17.76 -25.14 21.42
C GLY A 50 18.42 -23.80 21.15
N GLU A 51 17.73 -22.85 20.51
CA GLU A 51 18.29 -21.59 20.04
C GLU A 51 17.43 -20.33 20.34
N HIS A 52 16.10 -20.50 20.49
CA HIS A 52 15.18 -19.36 20.60
C HIS A 52 14.97 -18.79 22.01
N GLY A 53 15.53 -19.41 23.04
CA GLY A 53 15.25 -19.11 24.45
C GLY A 53 13.88 -19.60 24.91
N ASP A 54 13.67 -19.68 26.23
CA ASP A 54 12.46 -20.30 26.79
C ASP A 54 11.21 -19.40 26.68
N GLY A 55 11.37 -18.09 26.71
CA GLY A 55 10.27 -17.12 26.58
C GLY A 55 9.20 -17.30 27.65
N ILE A 56 7.93 -17.06 27.29
CA ILE A 56 6.78 -17.22 28.20
C ILE A 56 6.30 -18.67 28.25
N VAL A 57 6.28 -19.36 27.10
CA VAL A 57 5.66 -20.68 26.95
C VAL A 57 6.47 -21.79 27.61
N ARG A 58 7.80 -21.70 27.62
CA ARG A 58 8.70 -22.76 28.16
C ARG A 58 9.24 -22.47 29.53
N ALA A 59 9.18 -21.21 29.99
CA ALA A 59 9.83 -20.79 31.24
C ALA A 59 9.30 -21.50 32.50
N GLU A 60 8.03 -21.88 32.57
CA GLU A 60 7.47 -22.62 33.71
C GLU A 60 8.10 -24.01 33.89
N PHE A 61 8.68 -24.58 32.82
CA PHE A 61 9.31 -25.92 32.84
C PHE A 61 10.80 -25.87 33.21
N ILE A 62 11.43 -24.70 33.30
CA ILE A 62 12.86 -24.57 33.61
C ILE A 62 13.23 -25.25 34.94
N PRO A 63 12.50 -25.06 36.07
CA PRO A 63 12.83 -25.75 37.32
C PRO A 63 12.87 -27.27 37.17
N MET A 64 11.92 -27.84 36.40
CA MET A 64 11.88 -29.28 36.14
C MET A 64 13.10 -29.73 35.32
N LEU A 65 13.52 -28.95 34.33
CA LEU A 65 14.58 -29.34 33.41
C LEU A 65 15.96 -29.27 34.05
N ILE A 66 16.29 -28.15 34.70
CA ILE A 66 17.64 -27.86 35.25
C ILE A 66 17.80 -28.25 36.70
N GLY A 67 16.72 -28.57 37.41
CA GLY A 67 16.69 -28.88 38.85
C GLY A 67 16.61 -27.67 39.74
N ALA A 68 16.18 -27.88 41.01
CA ALA A 68 15.89 -26.84 41.96
C ALA A 68 17.12 -25.99 42.32
N GLU A 69 18.29 -26.62 42.50
CA GLU A 69 19.54 -25.93 42.87
C GLU A 69 19.98 -24.93 41.78
N ASN A 70 20.02 -25.36 40.51
CA ASN A 70 20.38 -24.47 39.41
C ASN A 70 19.33 -23.38 39.19
N TYR A 71 18.07 -23.68 39.43
CA TYR A 71 17.01 -22.69 39.32
C TYR A 71 17.13 -21.62 40.44
N ALA A 72 17.46 -22.00 41.66
CA ALA A 72 17.72 -21.05 42.75
C ALA A 72 18.90 -20.10 42.45
N LEU A 73 19.91 -20.56 41.67
CA LEU A 73 20.99 -19.68 41.21
C LEU A 73 20.47 -18.64 40.21
N LEU A 74 19.57 -19.02 39.28
CA LEU A 74 18.93 -18.06 38.39
C LEU A 74 18.10 -17.02 39.15
N GLU A 75 17.36 -17.46 40.19
CA GLU A 75 16.62 -16.53 41.05
C GLU A 75 17.54 -15.56 41.79
N SER A 76 18.67 -16.05 42.27
CA SER A 76 19.68 -15.22 42.97
C SER A 76 20.31 -14.18 42.03
N VAL A 77 20.62 -14.57 40.79
CA VAL A 77 21.11 -13.64 39.75
C VAL A 77 20.06 -12.59 39.42
N LYS A 78 18.82 -12.99 39.24
CA LYS A 78 17.71 -12.05 38.98
C LYS A 78 17.55 -11.07 40.14
N GLN A 79 17.55 -11.55 41.38
CA GLN A 79 17.42 -10.72 42.60
C GLN A 79 18.58 -9.74 42.74
N LEU A 80 19.81 -10.13 42.37
CA LEU A 80 20.99 -9.27 42.45
C LEU A 80 20.90 -8.08 41.48
N PHE A 81 20.48 -8.33 40.25
CA PHE A 81 20.43 -7.30 39.19
C PHE A 81 19.10 -6.55 39.13
N ASP A 82 18.02 -7.11 39.67
CA ASP A 82 16.68 -6.50 39.66
C ASP A 82 15.94 -6.79 40.97
N PRO A 83 16.41 -6.22 42.10
CA PRO A 83 15.82 -6.46 43.39
C PRO A 83 14.37 -6.00 43.52
N ASN A 84 13.96 -5.02 42.71
CA ASN A 84 12.62 -4.47 42.67
C ASN A 84 11.68 -5.16 41.65
N GLY A 85 12.17 -6.13 40.88
CA GLY A 85 11.37 -6.87 39.90
C GLY A 85 10.81 -6.02 38.74
N ILE A 86 11.54 -5.00 38.29
CA ILE A 86 11.08 -4.05 37.26
C ILE A 86 11.33 -4.59 35.86
N PHE A 87 12.45 -5.29 35.64
CA PHE A 87 12.87 -5.72 34.31
C PHE A 87 12.25 -7.05 33.93
N ASN A 88 11.27 -7.04 33.01
CA ASN A 88 10.62 -8.23 32.47
C ASN A 88 10.15 -9.23 33.56
N PRO A 89 9.28 -8.86 34.47
CA PRO A 89 8.82 -9.77 35.53
C PRO A 89 8.04 -10.96 34.91
N GLY A 90 8.08 -12.12 35.60
CA GLY A 90 7.36 -13.33 35.17
C GLY A 90 7.95 -14.05 33.96
N LYS A 91 9.23 -13.79 33.61
CA LYS A 91 9.95 -14.48 32.53
C LYS A 91 11.20 -15.15 33.08
N ILE A 92 11.47 -16.39 32.64
CA ILE A 92 12.56 -17.27 33.08
C ILE A 92 12.46 -17.60 34.58
N VAL A 93 12.52 -16.59 35.43
CA VAL A 93 12.43 -16.71 36.90
C VAL A 93 11.03 -16.28 37.34
N LYS A 94 10.38 -17.10 38.16
CA LYS A 94 9.00 -16.90 38.65
C LYS A 94 8.04 -16.72 37.46
N ALA A 95 8.18 -17.57 36.46
CA ALA A 95 7.41 -17.49 35.22
C ALA A 95 5.91 -17.70 35.49
N TYR A 96 5.09 -16.99 34.73
CA TYR A 96 3.66 -17.26 34.69
C TYR A 96 3.38 -18.61 34.01
N ALA A 97 2.19 -19.17 34.25
CA ALA A 97 1.73 -20.35 33.52
C ALA A 97 1.71 -20.08 32.01
N MET A 98 2.11 -21.06 31.21
CA MET A 98 2.27 -20.95 29.74
C MET A 98 1.02 -20.47 29.00
N ASP A 99 -0.15 -20.73 29.57
CA ASP A 99 -1.46 -20.40 29.00
C ASP A 99 -2.15 -19.21 29.70
N ALA A 100 -1.48 -18.55 30.65
CA ALA A 100 -2.05 -17.41 31.37
C ALA A 100 -2.16 -16.11 30.54
N SER A 101 -1.36 -15.99 29.47
CA SER A 101 -1.26 -14.76 28.66
C SER A 101 -1.38 -15.05 27.18
N LEU A 102 -2.39 -15.81 26.78
CA LEU A 102 -2.67 -16.07 25.38
C LEU A 102 -3.14 -14.80 24.66
N ARG A 103 -2.87 -14.73 23.36
CA ARG A 103 -3.26 -13.61 22.52
C ARG A 103 -4.77 -13.43 22.42
N TYR A 104 -5.53 -14.51 22.56
CA TYR A 104 -6.97 -14.53 22.43
C TYR A 104 -7.63 -14.94 23.74
N GLU A 105 -8.78 -14.36 24.02
CA GLU A 105 -9.64 -14.81 25.10
C GLU A 105 -10.29 -16.15 24.72
N ILE A 106 -10.23 -17.11 25.64
CA ILE A 106 -10.72 -18.46 25.42
C ILE A 106 -12.25 -18.45 25.36
N ASN A 107 -12.83 -19.13 24.36
CA ASN A 107 -14.27 -19.24 24.13
C ASN A 107 -15.00 -17.89 23.99
N ARG A 108 -14.29 -16.82 23.57
CA ARG A 108 -14.91 -15.53 23.29
C ARG A 108 -15.88 -15.66 22.13
N GLU A 109 -17.09 -15.14 22.31
CA GLU A 109 -18.00 -14.89 21.19
C GLU A 109 -17.42 -13.83 20.28
N GLU A 110 -17.28 -14.16 19.00
CA GLU A 110 -16.79 -13.21 18.02
C GLU A 110 -17.95 -12.34 17.49
N PRO A 111 -17.77 -11.01 17.45
CA PRO A 111 -18.80 -10.14 16.92
C PRO A 111 -18.97 -10.35 15.42
N ASN A 112 -20.22 -10.37 14.95
CA ASN A 112 -20.48 -10.21 13.52
C ASN A 112 -20.25 -8.76 13.12
N ILE A 113 -19.35 -8.52 12.16
CA ILE A 113 -18.96 -7.19 11.73
C ILE A 113 -19.25 -7.06 10.25
N ASP A 114 -20.31 -6.31 9.94
CA ASP A 114 -20.67 -6.00 8.57
C ASP A 114 -19.71 -4.98 7.98
N THR A 115 -19.18 -5.28 6.79
CA THR A 115 -18.29 -4.40 6.03
C THR A 115 -18.82 -4.19 4.62
N LEU A 116 -18.53 -3.02 4.02
CA LEU A 116 -18.87 -2.78 2.63
C LEU A 116 -17.85 -3.47 1.69
N LEU A 117 -16.58 -3.43 2.07
CA LEU A 117 -15.55 -4.19 1.36
C LEU A 117 -15.65 -5.67 1.70
N ASP A 118 -15.45 -6.51 0.69
CA ASP A 118 -15.43 -7.96 0.87
C ASP A 118 -14.14 -8.43 1.55
N PHE A 119 -14.28 -9.10 2.70
CA PHE A 119 -13.21 -9.77 3.46
C PHE A 119 -13.47 -11.28 3.57
N SER A 120 -14.30 -11.86 2.71
CA SER A 120 -14.67 -13.28 2.77
C SER A 120 -13.46 -14.21 2.60
N ASP A 121 -12.46 -13.78 1.82
CA ASP A 121 -11.17 -14.47 1.63
C ASP A 121 -10.40 -14.67 2.94
N LYS A 122 -10.70 -13.85 3.96
CA LYS A 122 -10.10 -13.89 5.29
C LYS A 122 -11.13 -14.22 6.39
N GLN A 123 -12.33 -14.66 6.03
CA GLN A 123 -13.42 -14.93 6.99
C GLN A 123 -13.82 -13.69 7.81
N GLY A 124 -13.76 -12.51 7.18
CA GLY A 124 -14.13 -11.23 7.78
C GLY A 124 -12.94 -10.35 8.18
N ILE A 125 -13.22 -9.06 8.41
CA ILE A 125 -12.20 -8.05 8.71
C ILE A 125 -11.44 -8.32 10.02
N LEU A 126 -12.10 -8.92 11.02
CA LEU A 126 -11.45 -9.30 12.28
C LEU A 126 -10.36 -10.35 12.04
N ARG A 127 -10.68 -11.41 11.28
CA ARG A 127 -9.70 -12.45 10.91
C ARG A 127 -8.58 -11.89 10.05
N ALA A 128 -8.91 -10.98 9.13
CA ALA A 128 -7.90 -10.27 8.35
C ALA A 128 -6.92 -9.49 9.24
N ALA A 129 -7.39 -8.81 10.28
CA ALA A 129 -6.52 -8.12 11.24
C ALA A 129 -5.71 -9.10 12.12
N GLU A 130 -6.31 -10.23 12.51
CA GLU A 130 -5.66 -11.31 13.28
C GLU A 130 -4.55 -12.04 12.50
N SER A 131 -4.54 -11.94 11.17
CA SER A 131 -3.47 -12.51 10.33
C SER A 131 -2.07 -11.98 10.67
N CYS A 132 -1.96 -10.83 11.35
CA CYS A 132 -0.68 -10.32 11.80
C CYS A 132 0.01 -11.31 12.76
N ASN A 133 1.11 -11.94 12.32
CA ASN A 133 1.88 -12.89 13.11
C ASN A 133 2.91 -12.25 14.06
N GLY A 134 3.03 -10.91 14.05
CA GLY A 134 3.95 -10.18 14.92
C GLY A 134 5.42 -10.17 14.47
N SER A 135 5.77 -10.64 13.24
CA SER A 135 7.16 -10.72 12.74
C SER A 135 7.94 -9.41 12.88
N GLY A 136 7.26 -8.27 12.80
CA GLY A 136 7.91 -6.96 12.96
C GLY A 136 8.62 -6.43 11.70
N ASP A 137 8.48 -7.07 10.53
CA ASP A 137 9.03 -6.56 9.26
C ASP A 137 8.58 -5.13 8.95
N CYS A 138 7.40 -4.72 9.44
CA CYS A 138 6.91 -3.35 9.36
C CYS A 138 7.67 -2.33 10.23
N ARG A 139 8.65 -2.77 11.01
CA ARG A 139 9.55 -1.91 11.82
C ARG A 139 10.94 -1.74 11.19
N LYS A 140 11.16 -2.22 9.99
CA LYS A 140 12.40 -1.96 9.25
C LYS A 140 12.62 -0.46 9.09
N THR A 141 13.85 -0.03 9.00
CA THR A 141 14.19 1.38 8.76
C THR A 141 14.17 1.67 7.25
N HIS A 142 14.16 2.94 6.89
CA HIS A 142 14.25 3.36 5.47
C HIS A 142 15.57 2.95 4.79
N GLN A 143 16.59 2.56 5.55
CA GLN A 143 17.87 2.06 5.04
C GLN A 143 17.81 0.57 4.67
N SER A 144 16.82 -0.15 5.19
CA SER A 144 16.56 -1.54 4.82
C SER A 144 15.79 -1.59 3.49
N ALA A 145 15.88 -2.71 2.78
CA ALA A 145 15.06 -2.91 1.59
C ALA A 145 13.57 -2.90 1.93
N GLY A 146 12.75 -2.37 1.01
CA GLY A 146 11.30 -2.29 1.15
C GLY A 146 10.79 -0.88 1.47
N GLY A 147 9.47 -0.70 1.36
CA GLY A 147 8.78 0.58 1.53
C GLY A 147 7.70 0.56 2.60
N MET A 148 7.54 -0.54 3.34
CA MET A 148 6.45 -0.74 4.27
C MET A 148 6.48 0.24 5.45
N CYS A 149 5.34 0.85 5.76
CA CYS A 149 5.12 1.81 6.84
C CYS A 149 6.00 3.08 6.77
N PRO A 150 5.85 3.92 5.72
CA PRO A 150 6.61 5.17 5.62
C PRO A 150 6.40 6.11 6.81
N SER A 151 5.21 6.13 7.41
CA SER A 151 4.93 6.89 8.63
C SER A 151 5.82 6.44 9.80
N TYR A 152 5.96 5.13 10.02
CA TYR A 152 6.86 4.61 11.03
C TYR A 152 8.33 4.97 10.75
N HIS A 153 8.74 4.99 9.50
CA HIS A 153 10.12 5.39 9.16
C HIS A 153 10.47 6.80 9.68
N VAL A 154 9.48 7.67 9.80
CA VAL A 154 9.64 9.05 10.33
C VAL A 154 9.38 9.08 11.84
N THR A 155 8.22 8.59 12.30
CA THR A 155 7.77 8.77 13.69
C THR A 155 8.44 7.84 14.69
N LYS A 156 8.92 6.69 14.23
CA LYS A 156 9.42 5.58 15.09
C LYS A 156 8.41 5.09 16.14
N ASN A 157 7.14 5.44 15.97
CA ASN A 157 6.08 5.04 16.89
C ASN A 157 5.44 3.73 16.41
N GLU A 158 5.31 2.75 17.31
CA GLU A 158 4.73 1.43 17.02
C GLU A 158 3.32 1.52 16.45
N LYS A 159 2.49 2.46 16.90
CA LYS A 159 1.13 2.66 16.39
C LYS A 159 1.07 2.94 14.87
N ASP A 160 2.18 3.42 14.29
CA ASP A 160 2.28 3.78 12.88
C ASP A 160 2.77 2.62 11.99
N THR A 161 2.95 1.42 12.58
CA THR A 161 3.30 0.20 11.86
C THR A 161 2.07 -0.56 11.38
N THR A 162 2.26 -1.48 10.43
CA THR A 162 1.23 -2.48 10.05
C THR A 162 0.78 -3.27 11.27
N ARG A 163 1.72 -3.76 12.08
CA ARG A 163 1.44 -4.53 13.29
C ARG A 163 0.65 -3.73 14.31
N GLY A 164 1.05 -2.50 14.59
CA GLY A 164 0.36 -1.62 15.54
C GLY A 164 -1.08 -1.36 15.12
N ARG A 165 -1.31 -1.02 13.84
CA ARG A 165 -2.65 -0.77 13.28
C ARG A 165 -3.53 -2.01 13.27
N ALA A 166 -3.00 -3.17 12.86
CA ALA A 166 -3.75 -4.42 12.85
C ALA A 166 -4.16 -4.86 14.26
N ASN A 167 -3.23 -4.76 15.24
CA ASN A 167 -3.52 -5.10 16.61
C ASN A 167 -4.52 -4.11 17.25
N ALA A 168 -4.39 -2.80 17.00
CA ALA A 168 -5.36 -1.82 17.46
C ALA A 168 -6.76 -2.11 16.90
N LEU A 169 -6.88 -2.38 15.57
CA LEU A 169 -8.14 -2.73 14.96
C LEU A 169 -8.75 -3.97 15.62
N ARG A 170 -7.97 -5.04 15.79
CA ARG A 170 -8.41 -6.26 16.47
C ARG A 170 -8.98 -5.95 17.86
N GLU A 171 -8.22 -5.23 18.71
CA GLU A 171 -8.66 -4.90 20.07
C GLU A 171 -9.96 -4.09 20.06
N PHE A 172 -10.06 -3.07 19.21
CA PHE A 172 -11.28 -2.26 19.12
C PHE A 172 -12.49 -3.05 18.62
N LEU A 173 -12.30 -3.99 17.72
CA LEU A 173 -13.39 -4.81 17.19
C LEU A 173 -13.85 -5.90 18.18
N THR A 174 -13.01 -6.30 19.12
CA THR A 174 -13.30 -7.44 20.01
C THR A 174 -13.59 -7.05 21.46
N HIS A 175 -13.36 -5.80 21.85
CA HIS A 175 -13.57 -5.38 23.25
C HIS A 175 -15.06 -5.27 23.60
N PRO A 176 -15.58 -6.05 24.59
CA PRO A 176 -17.03 -6.16 24.87
C PRO A 176 -17.72 -4.83 25.16
N ASN A 177 -17.04 -3.95 25.93
CA ASN A 177 -17.60 -2.64 26.29
C ASN A 177 -17.64 -1.64 25.12
N SER A 178 -16.93 -1.95 24.03
CA SER A 178 -16.80 -1.05 22.90
C SER A 178 -17.97 -1.14 21.90
N LEU A 179 -18.71 -2.24 21.91
CA LEU A 179 -19.76 -2.50 20.93
C LEU A 179 -21.14 -2.03 21.42
N LYS A 180 -21.40 -1.96 22.73
CA LYS A 180 -22.71 -1.64 23.30
C LYS A 180 -23.09 -0.15 23.26
N GLU A 181 -22.09 0.74 23.25
CA GLU A 181 -22.30 2.20 23.34
C GLU A 181 -21.99 2.94 22.01
N ARG A 182 -21.60 2.23 20.96
CA ARG A 182 -21.17 2.80 19.68
C ARG A 182 -22.29 2.71 18.64
N ARG A 183 -22.29 3.66 17.71
CA ARG A 183 -23.21 3.66 16.56
C ARG A 183 -22.90 2.49 15.60
N ASN A 184 -21.61 2.13 15.49
CA ASN A 184 -21.13 0.92 14.84
C ASN A 184 -19.77 0.50 15.45
N ALA A 185 -19.25 -0.67 15.06
CA ALA A 185 -17.99 -1.21 15.58
C ALA A 185 -16.76 -0.33 15.35
N PHE A 186 -16.82 0.60 14.39
CA PHE A 186 -15.69 1.47 14.00
C PHE A 186 -15.83 2.91 14.53
N ASP A 187 -16.91 3.24 15.26
CA ASP A 187 -17.10 4.57 15.84
C ASP A 187 -16.19 4.77 17.05
N ASN A 188 -14.91 5.02 16.75
CA ASN A 188 -13.87 5.21 17.76
C ASN A 188 -12.82 6.23 17.33
N LYS A 189 -12.69 7.32 18.09
CA LYS A 189 -11.73 8.39 17.81
C LYS A 189 -10.27 7.97 17.96
N ALA A 190 -9.94 7.13 18.97
CA ALA A 190 -8.58 6.66 19.16
C ALA A 190 -8.12 5.74 18.00
N LEU A 191 -9.03 4.89 17.50
CA LEU A 191 -8.74 4.09 16.31
C LEU A 191 -8.54 4.98 15.07
N LYS A 192 -9.29 6.09 14.93
CA LYS A 192 -9.07 7.08 13.87
C LYS A 192 -7.65 7.64 13.93
N GLU A 193 -7.15 8.00 15.11
CA GLU A 193 -5.79 8.50 15.30
C GLU A 193 -4.71 7.46 14.94
N VAL A 194 -4.98 6.17 15.16
CA VAL A 194 -4.08 5.07 14.77
C VAL A 194 -3.99 4.93 13.25
N PHE A 195 -5.10 5.10 12.53
CA PHE A 195 -5.13 5.01 11.06
C PHE A 195 -4.71 6.30 10.35
N ASP A 196 -4.76 7.44 11.05
CA ASP A 196 -4.60 8.76 10.45
C ASP A 196 -3.33 8.89 9.61
N LEU A 197 -2.18 8.55 10.17
CA LEU A 197 -0.87 8.63 9.52
C LEU A 197 -0.57 7.49 8.52
N CYS A 198 -1.54 6.63 8.20
CA CYS A 198 -1.34 5.64 7.15
C CYS A 198 -1.47 6.28 5.76
N LEU A 199 -0.42 6.17 4.94
CA LEU A 199 -0.36 6.74 3.59
C LEU A 199 -1.09 5.89 2.53
N SER A 200 -1.67 4.77 2.90
CA SER A 200 -2.34 3.83 1.98
C SER A 200 -1.46 3.43 0.77
N CYS A 201 -0.16 3.29 0.98
CA CYS A 201 0.83 2.99 -0.04
C CYS A 201 0.83 1.52 -0.53
N LYS A 202 0.02 0.67 0.09
CA LYS A 202 -0.13 -0.76 -0.21
C LYS A 202 1.10 -1.65 0.03
N ALA A 203 2.26 -1.10 0.42
CA ALA A 203 3.47 -1.92 0.63
C ALA A 203 3.25 -3.06 1.64
N CYS A 204 2.35 -2.90 2.61
CA CYS A 204 2.02 -3.96 3.56
C CYS A 204 1.28 -5.15 2.92
N SER A 205 0.55 -4.97 1.82
CA SER A 205 -0.13 -6.10 1.16
C SER A 205 0.85 -7.06 0.46
N SER A 206 2.03 -6.58 0.08
CA SER A 206 3.05 -7.40 -0.62
C SER A 206 4.29 -7.71 0.22
N GLU A 207 4.73 -6.79 1.07
CA GLU A 207 5.96 -6.97 1.86
C GLU A 207 5.72 -7.64 3.23
N CYS A 208 4.48 -7.60 3.75
CA CYS A 208 4.15 -8.28 5.00
C CYS A 208 4.07 -9.79 4.79
N PRO A 209 4.81 -10.62 5.54
CA PRO A 209 4.79 -12.07 5.35
C PRO A 209 3.41 -12.71 5.64
N SER A 210 2.52 -11.97 6.31
CA SER A 210 1.13 -12.38 6.57
C SER A 210 0.11 -11.65 5.70
N ASN A 211 0.53 -10.88 4.72
CA ASN A 211 -0.32 -10.14 3.78
C ASN A 211 -1.39 -9.26 4.48
N VAL A 212 -1.01 -8.55 5.53
CA VAL A 212 -1.90 -7.65 6.27
C VAL A 212 -2.05 -6.34 5.50
N ASP A 213 -3.22 -6.09 4.90
CA ASP A 213 -3.50 -4.89 4.09
C ASP A 213 -4.16 -3.77 4.91
N ILE A 214 -3.32 -2.94 5.52
CA ILE A 214 -3.77 -1.77 6.30
C ILE A 214 -4.46 -0.72 5.43
N ALA A 215 -4.12 -0.61 4.16
CA ALA A 215 -4.75 0.37 3.28
C ALA A 215 -6.24 0.06 3.09
N THR A 216 -6.58 -1.20 2.91
CA THR A 216 -7.97 -1.68 2.83
C THR A 216 -8.70 -1.53 4.17
N PHE A 217 -8.06 -1.87 5.30
CA PHE A 217 -8.65 -1.64 6.63
C PHE A 217 -8.93 -0.15 6.87
N LYS A 218 -8.02 0.74 6.47
CA LYS A 218 -8.22 2.20 6.59
C LYS A 218 -9.41 2.67 5.76
N ALA A 219 -9.58 2.19 4.54
CA ALA A 219 -10.69 2.57 3.68
C ALA A 219 -12.03 2.17 4.29
N GLU A 220 -12.16 0.92 4.77
CA GLU A 220 -13.35 0.43 5.46
C GLU A 220 -13.59 1.20 6.77
N PHE A 221 -12.54 1.38 7.59
CA PHE A 221 -12.64 2.15 8.83
C PHE A 221 -13.16 3.57 8.59
N LEU A 222 -12.59 4.30 7.61
CA LEU A 222 -13.00 5.67 7.31
C LEU A 222 -14.45 5.73 6.84
N TYR A 223 -14.89 4.78 6.02
CA TYR A 223 -16.28 4.67 5.60
C TYR A 223 -17.21 4.53 6.81
N GLN A 224 -17.00 3.51 7.63
CA GLN A 224 -17.84 3.22 8.80
C GLN A 224 -17.83 4.36 9.83
N TYR A 225 -16.66 4.95 10.08
CA TYR A 225 -16.51 6.08 10.99
C TYR A 225 -17.28 7.32 10.50
N GLN A 226 -17.26 7.58 9.19
CA GLN A 226 -17.96 8.70 8.59
C GLN A 226 -19.48 8.46 8.50
N GLU A 227 -19.92 7.23 8.29
CA GLU A 227 -21.37 6.88 8.40
C GLU A 227 -21.89 7.17 9.81
N ALA A 228 -21.10 6.93 10.85
CA ALA A 228 -21.48 7.21 12.22
C ALA A 228 -21.39 8.71 12.60
N ASN A 229 -20.39 9.44 12.10
CA ASN A 229 -20.04 10.78 12.59
C ASN A 229 -20.27 11.90 11.56
N GLY A 230 -20.67 11.54 10.33
CA GLY A 230 -20.79 12.48 9.22
C GLY A 230 -19.50 12.74 8.48
N TYR A 231 -19.63 13.27 7.29
CA TYR A 231 -18.55 13.54 6.35
C TYR A 231 -18.11 15.00 6.46
N SER A 232 -16.83 15.26 6.78
CA SER A 232 -16.29 16.61 6.88
C SER A 232 -16.26 17.32 5.52
N PHE A 233 -16.32 18.66 5.53
CA PHE A 233 -16.24 19.47 4.31
C PHE A 233 -14.97 19.18 3.50
N ARG A 234 -13.81 19.15 4.15
CA ARG A 234 -12.54 18.83 3.49
C ARG A 234 -12.55 17.42 2.88
N SER A 235 -13.08 16.42 3.60
CA SER A 235 -13.20 15.06 3.06
C SER A 235 -14.03 15.04 1.78
N LYS A 236 -15.13 15.80 1.74
CA LYS A 236 -15.98 15.95 0.54
C LYS A 236 -15.21 16.60 -0.61
N LEU A 237 -14.46 17.68 -0.37
CA LEU A 237 -13.67 18.34 -1.42
C LEU A 237 -12.69 17.37 -2.10
N PHE A 238 -11.97 16.59 -1.31
CA PHE A 238 -11.01 15.64 -1.87
C PHE A 238 -11.68 14.42 -2.50
N ALA A 239 -12.77 13.91 -1.93
CA ALA A 239 -13.50 12.77 -2.50
C ALA A 239 -14.09 13.11 -3.86
N TYR A 240 -14.68 14.29 -4.00
CA TYR A 240 -15.32 14.78 -5.23
C TYR A 240 -14.37 15.62 -6.09
N ASN A 241 -13.06 15.39 -5.99
CA ASN A 241 -12.04 16.13 -6.75
C ASN A 241 -12.26 16.06 -8.27
N THR A 242 -12.70 14.91 -8.80
CA THR A 242 -13.01 14.75 -10.23
C THR A 242 -14.08 15.72 -10.70
N GLN A 243 -15.18 15.82 -9.94
CA GLN A 243 -16.31 16.71 -10.25
C GLN A 243 -15.89 18.18 -10.14
N LEU A 244 -15.07 18.52 -9.13
CA LEU A 244 -14.51 19.86 -8.96
C LEU A 244 -13.57 20.21 -10.11
N ASN A 245 -12.69 19.32 -10.51
CA ASN A 245 -11.78 19.52 -11.65
C ASN A 245 -12.55 19.65 -12.97
N LYS A 246 -13.63 18.87 -13.16
CA LYS A 246 -14.52 19.01 -14.31
C LYS A 246 -15.12 20.40 -14.39
N LEU A 247 -15.66 20.93 -13.28
CA LEU A 247 -16.23 22.28 -13.23
C LEU A 247 -15.14 23.36 -13.42
N SER A 248 -14.04 23.26 -12.70
CA SER A 248 -12.92 24.21 -12.77
C SER A 248 -12.28 24.26 -14.16
N SER A 249 -12.25 23.12 -14.87
CA SER A 249 -11.70 23.04 -16.23
C SER A 249 -12.51 23.81 -17.28
N LEU A 250 -13.79 24.11 -17.00
CA LEU A 250 -14.61 24.93 -17.91
C LEU A 250 -14.07 26.36 -18.02
N VAL A 251 -13.44 26.84 -16.95
CA VAL A 251 -12.83 28.17 -16.85
C VAL A 251 -11.35 28.06 -16.44
N ALA A 252 -10.64 27.08 -16.97
CA ALA A 252 -9.28 26.71 -16.58
C ALA A 252 -8.29 27.89 -16.51
N PRO A 253 -8.25 28.86 -17.47
CA PRO A 253 -7.34 29.99 -17.37
C PRO A 253 -7.58 30.82 -16.12
N LEU A 254 -8.84 31.07 -15.76
CA LEU A 254 -9.21 31.84 -14.56
C LEU A 254 -8.89 31.06 -13.30
N THR A 255 -9.23 29.77 -13.25
CA THR A 255 -8.92 28.88 -12.12
C THR A 255 -7.41 28.86 -11.85
N ASN A 256 -6.61 28.64 -12.89
CA ASN A 256 -5.15 28.56 -12.76
C ASN A 256 -4.54 29.92 -12.37
N ALA A 257 -5.09 31.03 -12.85
CA ALA A 257 -4.68 32.37 -12.41
C ALA A 257 -4.94 32.59 -10.91
N VAL A 258 -6.11 32.14 -10.42
CA VAL A 258 -6.45 32.20 -8.99
C VAL A 258 -5.51 31.30 -8.17
N TYR A 259 -5.19 30.07 -8.63
CA TYR A 259 -4.27 29.16 -7.95
C TYR A 259 -2.84 29.70 -7.84
N LYS A 260 -2.40 30.52 -8.80
CA LYS A 260 -1.09 31.18 -8.81
C LYS A 260 -1.09 32.54 -8.05
N SER A 261 -2.24 33.04 -7.69
CA SER A 261 -2.40 34.36 -7.01
C SER A 261 -2.39 34.19 -5.48
N PRO A 262 -2.24 35.31 -4.71
CA PRO A 262 -2.39 35.28 -3.25
C PRO A 262 -3.75 34.76 -2.76
N LEU A 263 -4.80 34.81 -3.59
CA LEU A 263 -6.12 34.27 -3.29
C LEU A 263 -6.07 32.75 -3.05
N SER A 264 -5.09 32.03 -3.61
CA SER A 264 -4.86 30.62 -3.34
C SER A 264 -4.68 30.32 -1.86
N GLY A 265 -4.07 31.25 -1.10
CA GLY A 265 -3.90 31.14 0.35
C GLY A 265 -5.23 31.09 1.10
N VAL A 266 -6.22 31.88 0.66
CA VAL A 266 -7.58 31.84 1.25
C VAL A 266 -8.25 30.49 0.95
N ILE A 267 -8.17 30.02 -0.31
CA ILE A 267 -8.74 28.74 -0.72
C ILE A 267 -8.12 27.59 0.10
N LYS A 268 -6.79 27.55 0.20
CA LYS A 268 -6.06 26.54 0.99
C LYS A 268 -6.51 26.55 2.45
N ARG A 269 -6.59 27.72 3.07
CA ARG A 269 -7.03 27.85 4.47
C ARG A 269 -8.44 27.33 4.69
N LEU A 270 -9.39 27.69 3.83
CA LEU A 270 -10.78 27.26 3.92
C LEU A 270 -10.94 25.75 3.65
N SER A 271 -10.10 25.19 2.77
CA SER A 271 -10.11 23.76 2.45
C SER A 271 -9.23 22.90 3.37
N GLY A 272 -8.52 23.49 4.34
CA GLY A 272 -7.58 22.79 5.23
C GLY A 272 -6.37 22.20 4.50
N VAL A 273 -5.97 22.85 3.39
CA VAL A 273 -4.78 22.53 2.61
C VAL A 273 -3.61 23.37 3.11
N SER A 274 -2.44 22.78 3.24
CA SER A 274 -1.24 23.47 3.70
C SER A 274 -0.87 24.65 2.80
N GLN A 275 -0.57 25.78 3.42
CA GLN A 275 -0.14 27.00 2.71
C GLN A 275 1.14 26.79 1.89
N LYS A 276 1.96 25.83 2.30
CA LYS A 276 3.24 25.49 1.68
C LYS A 276 3.10 24.63 0.42
N ARG A 277 1.89 24.14 0.09
CA ARG A 277 1.64 23.33 -1.11
C ARG A 277 1.28 24.18 -2.32
N SER A 278 1.81 23.81 -3.48
CA SER A 278 1.29 24.29 -4.76
C SER A 278 -0.03 23.57 -5.09
N LEU A 279 -0.99 24.27 -5.68
CA LEU A 279 -2.19 23.64 -6.21
C LEU A 279 -1.94 23.17 -7.65
N PRO A 280 -2.40 21.97 -8.03
CA PRO A 280 -2.22 21.46 -9.39
C PRO A 280 -3.06 22.29 -10.38
N GLU A 281 -2.47 22.61 -11.53
CA GLU A 281 -3.19 23.27 -12.60
C GLU A 281 -4.22 22.32 -13.22
N VAL A 282 -5.35 22.88 -13.64
CA VAL A 282 -6.41 22.15 -14.31
C VAL A 282 -6.54 22.57 -15.76
N GLY A 283 -6.97 21.66 -16.60
CA GLY A 283 -7.19 21.94 -18.02
C GLY A 283 -8.40 21.19 -18.56
N ARG A 284 -8.80 21.55 -19.79
CA ARG A 284 -9.84 20.87 -20.54
C ARG A 284 -9.30 20.53 -21.92
N PHE A 285 -9.43 19.26 -22.31
CA PHE A 285 -8.94 18.78 -23.58
C PHE A 285 -9.88 17.75 -24.17
N ASN A 286 -9.98 17.70 -25.51
CA ASN A 286 -10.75 16.70 -26.23
C ASN A 286 -9.81 15.64 -26.80
N PHE A 287 -9.55 14.60 -26.00
CA PHE A 287 -8.67 13.51 -26.38
C PHE A 287 -9.18 12.75 -27.63
N GLN A 288 -10.51 12.59 -27.79
CA GLN A 288 -11.06 11.89 -28.95
C GLN A 288 -10.79 12.66 -30.24
N LYS A 289 -11.07 13.95 -30.26
CA LYS A 289 -10.78 14.79 -31.44
C LYS A 289 -9.27 14.80 -31.77
N PHE A 290 -8.43 14.78 -30.75
CA PHE A 290 -6.98 14.71 -30.91
C PHE A 290 -6.58 13.35 -31.53
N LEU A 291 -7.07 12.25 -31.00
CA LEU A 291 -6.82 10.92 -31.52
C LEU A 291 -7.28 10.79 -32.98
N ASP A 292 -8.51 11.23 -33.29
CA ASP A 292 -9.08 11.15 -34.67
C ASP A 292 -8.25 11.95 -35.69
N HIS A 293 -7.63 13.05 -35.22
CA HIS A 293 -6.74 13.85 -36.10
C HIS A 293 -5.36 13.21 -36.25
N GLN A 294 -4.78 12.71 -35.17
CA GLN A 294 -3.42 12.19 -35.21
C GLN A 294 -3.36 10.80 -35.85
N SER A 295 -4.33 9.92 -35.59
CA SER A 295 -4.35 8.55 -36.15
C SER A 295 -4.25 8.49 -37.68
N LYS A 296 -4.72 9.53 -38.39
CA LYS A 296 -4.63 9.66 -39.83
C LYS A 296 -3.21 9.84 -40.37
N LYS A 297 -2.24 10.13 -39.51
CA LYS A 297 -0.84 10.42 -39.89
C LYS A 297 0.08 9.21 -39.73
N PHE A 298 -0.43 8.13 -39.17
CA PHE A 298 0.35 6.94 -38.85
C PHE A 298 -0.22 5.70 -39.54
N GLU A 299 0.65 4.80 -39.92
CA GLU A 299 0.26 3.47 -40.35
C GLU A 299 0.05 2.56 -39.15
N LEU A 300 -1.19 2.11 -38.94
CA LEU A 300 -1.60 1.36 -37.76
C LEU A 300 -1.77 -0.12 -38.11
N THR A 301 -0.69 -0.86 -38.04
CA THR A 301 -0.63 -2.29 -38.45
C THR A 301 -0.78 -3.24 -37.26
N LYS A 302 -0.58 -2.78 -36.04
CA LYS A 302 -0.62 -3.60 -34.83
C LYS A 302 -2.02 -3.71 -34.24
N GLN A 303 -2.14 -4.51 -33.17
CA GLN A 303 -3.39 -4.73 -32.46
C GLN A 303 -4.02 -3.44 -31.92
N THR A 304 -5.31 -3.54 -31.58
CA THR A 304 -6.01 -2.47 -30.87
C THR A 304 -5.68 -2.54 -29.38
N VAL A 305 -5.39 -1.38 -28.80
CA VAL A 305 -5.22 -1.19 -27.35
C VAL A 305 -6.21 -0.15 -26.85
N VAL A 306 -6.67 -0.29 -25.62
CA VAL A 306 -7.55 0.69 -24.96
C VAL A 306 -6.68 1.58 -24.07
N LEU A 307 -6.59 2.87 -24.37
CA LEU A 307 -5.96 3.82 -23.45
C LEU A 307 -7.00 4.34 -22.46
N TYR A 308 -6.84 3.93 -21.22
CA TYR A 308 -7.65 4.40 -20.11
C TYR A 308 -7.19 5.79 -19.66
N VAL A 309 -8.04 6.79 -19.92
CA VAL A 309 -7.81 8.20 -19.55
C VAL A 309 -8.55 8.46 -18.25
N ASP A 310 -7.85 8.25 -17.15
CA ASP A 310 -8.36 8.44 -15.78
C ASP A 310 -8.60 9.93 -15.44
N GLU A 311 -9.15 10.19 -14.28
CA GLU A 311 -9.49 11.53 -13.76
C GLU A 311 -8.29 12.47 -13.65
N PHE A 312 -7.09 11.95 -13.36
CA PHE A 312 -5.86 12.75 -13.24
C PHE A 312 -5.35 13.13 -14.63
N THR A 313 -5.23 12.16 -15.52
CA THR A 313 -4.84 12.35 -16.91
C THR A 313 -5.78 13.30 -17.63
N ARG A 314 -7.09 13.17 -17.36
CA ARG A 314 -8.13 13.95 -18.04
C ARG A 314 -8.08 15.44 -17.75
N TYR A 315 -7.73 15.84 -16.52
CA TYR A 315 -7.85 17.22 -16.07
C TYR A 315 -6.54 17.88 -15.64
N MET A 316 -5.51 17.12 -15.26
CA MET A 316 -4.25 17.64 -14.74
C MET A 316 -3.04 17.25 -15.59
N ASP A 317 -2.96 16.02 -16.04
CA ASP A 317 -1.83 15.46 -16.79
C ASP A 317 -2.13 15.33 -18.31
N ILE A 318 -2.81 16.34 -18.88
CA ILE A 318 -3.27 16.36 -20.27
C ILE A 318 -2.13 16.09 -21.25
N GLU A 319 -0.98 16.72 -21.07
CA GLU A 319 0.18 16.57 -21.97
C GLU A 319 0.72 15.13 -21.93
N ILE A 320 0.69 14.47 -20.77
CA ILE A 320 1.09 13.06 -20.64
C ILE A 320 0.11 12.15 -21.39
N GLY A 321 -1.20 12.44 -21.32
CA GLY A 321 -2.21 11.72 -22.09
C GLY A 321 -2.02 11.86 -23.60
N LYS A 322 -1.65 13.06 -24.08
CA LYS A 322 -1.29 13.30 -25.49
C LYS A 322 -0.05 12.53 -25.89
N ASP A 323 0.99 12.55 -25.03
CA ASP A 323 2.23 11.84 -25.28
C ASP A 323 2.00 10.32 -25.36
N ALA A 324 1.13 9.76 -24.52
CA ALA A 324 0.77 8.35 -24.57
C ALA A 324 0.07 7.98 -25.89
N ILE A 325 -0.88 8.82 -26.35
CA ILE A 325 -1.54 8.62 -27.65
C ILE A 325 -0.51 8.65 -28.78
N LEU A 326 0.34 9.68 -28.82
CA LEU A 326 1.35 9.83 -29.88
C LEU A 326 2.36 8.67 -29.86
N LEU A 327 2.80 8.23 -28.68
CA LEU A 327 3.71 7.10 -28.54
C LEU A 327 3.09 5.82 -29.12
N LEU A 328 1.86 5.48 -28.72
CA LEU A 328 1.18 4.28 -29.20
C LEU A 328 0.92 4.31 -30.71
N LEU A 329 0.47 5.44 -31.25
CA LEU A 329 0.26 5.62 -32.69
C LEU A 329 1.57 5.49 -33.48
N ASN A 330 2.66 6.10 -32.99
CA ASN A 330 3.98 6.05 -33.63
C ASN A 330 4.54 4.61 -33.65
N LEU A 331 4.25 3.84 -32.60
CA LEU A 331 4.61 2.42 -32.51
C LEU A 331 3.68 1.51 -33.33
N GLY A 332 2.69 2.06 -34.04
CA GLY A 332 1.81 1.34 -34.96
C GLY A 332 0.55 0.73 -34.32
N TYR A 333 0.23 1.03 -33.06
CA TYR A 333 -0.97 0.49 -32.41
C TYR A 333 -2.23 1.27 -32.77
N LYS A 334 -3.35 0.55 -32.95
CA LYS A 334 -4.70 1.14 -33.02
C LYS A 334 -5.13 1.51 -31.59
N VAL A 335 -5.48 2.77 -31.36
CA VAL A 335 -5.85 3.25 -30.03
C VAL A 335 -7.36 3.47 -29.93
N GLN A 336 -7.99 2.87 -28.92
CA GLN A 336 -9.35 3.17 -28.47
C GLN A 336 -9.25 3.92 -27.14
N LEU A 337 -10.06 4.97 -26.94
CA LEU A 337 -10.07 5.70 -25.67
C LEU A 337 -11.19 5.20 -24.76
N TRP A 338 -10.86 5.00 -23.49
CA TRP A 338 -11.82 4.82 -22.42
C TRP A 338 -11.61 5.92 -21.38
N GLN A 339 -12.56 6.85 -21.26
CA GLN A 339 -12.46 8.03 -20.39
C GLN A 339 -13.42 7.87 -19.21
N ALA A 340 -12.93 7.37 -18.08
CA ALA A 340 -13.74 7.10 -16.90
C ALA A 340 -12.99 7.47 -15.61
N GLU A 341 -13.74 7.65 -14.53
CA GLU A 341 -13.20 7.85 -13.18
C GLU A 341 -12.87 6.50 -12.55
N SER A 342 -11.71 6.38 -11.89
CA SER A 342 -11.28 5.12 -11.27
C SER A 342 -11.96 4.82 -9.92
N GLY A 343 -12.55 5.82 -9.29
CA GLY A 343 -13.03 5.75 -7.91
C GLY A 343 -11.91 5.88 -6.85
N ARG A 344 -10.65 6.08 -7.28
CA ARG A 344 -9.49 6.14 -6.38
C ARG A 344 -9.64 7.17 -5.27
N THR A 345 -10.16 8.36 -5.59
CA THR A 345 -10.36 9.45 -4.62
C THR A 345 -11.41 9.09 -3.58
N PHE A 346 -12.48 8.43 -3.99
CA PHE A 346 -13.54 7.93 -3.10
C PHE A 346 -13.01 6.84 -2.17
N ILE A 347 -12.27 5.86 -2.68
CA ILE A 347 -11.65 4.80 -1.86
C ILE A 347 -10.75 5.42 -0.79
N SER A 348 -9.87 6.34 -1.17
CA SER A 348 -8.88 6.92 -0.25
C SER A 348 -9.51 7.78 0.86
N LYS A 349 -10.71 8.29 0.65
CA LYS A 349 -11.46 9.12 1.61
C LYS A 349 -12.61 8.38 2.30
N GLY A 350 -12.75 7.06 2.09
CA GLY A 350 -13.79 6.26 2.73
C GLY A 350 -15.21 6.55 2.23
N TYR A 351 -15.36 6.92 0.96
CA TYR A 351 -16.66 7.04 0.27
C TYR A 351 -16.96 5.77 -0.51
N LEU A 352 -17.01 4.65 0.20
CA LEU A 352 -17.01 3.33 -0.44
C LEU A 352 -18.29 3.04 -1.23
N LYS A 353 -19.45 3.60 -0.85
CA LYS A 353 -20.69 3.48 -1.65
C LYS A 353 -20.51 4.09 -3.04
N GLN A 354 -19.89 5.27 -3.12
CA GLN A 354 -19.59 5.95 -4.37
C GLN A 354 -18.55 5.19 -5.17
N ALA A 355 -17.49 4.70 -4.51
CA ALA A 355 -16.47 3.88 -5.15
C ALA A 355 -17.06 2.61 -5.76
N LYS A 356 -17.98 1.92 -5.05
CA LYS A 356 -18.69 0.74 -5.52
C LYS A 356 -19.54 1.04 -6.76
N ALA A 357 -20.30 2.13 -6.73
CA ALA A 357 -21.13 2.54 -7.88
C ALA A 357 -20.26 2.82 -9.13
N ILE A 358 -19.09 3.48 -8.96
CA ILE A 358 -18.14 3.70 -10.05
C ILE A 358 -17.56 2.36 -10.54
N ALA A 359 -17.22 1.46 -9.64
CA ALA A 359 -16.69 0.15 -10.03
C ALA A 359 -17.71 -0.64 -10.88
N GLU A 360 -18.98 -0.63 -10.50
CA GLU A 360 -20.05 -1.27 -11.25
C GLU A 360 -20.24 -0.67 -12.65
N ILE A 361 -20.18 0.67 -12.78
CA ILE A 361 -20.23 1.36 -14.08
C ILE A 361 -19.02 0.96 -14.93
N ASN A 362 -17.83 0.99 -14.37
CA ASN A 362 -16.60 0.67 -15.08
C ASN A 362 -16.56 -0.80 -15.53
N LEU A 363 -17.06 -1.73 -14.74
CA LEU A 363 -17.19 -3.14 -15.14
C LEU A 363 -18.14 -3.30 -16.33
N SER A 364 -19.27 -2.59 -16.31
CA SER A 364 -20.21 -2.59 -17.43
C SER A 364 -19.62 -2.01 -18.71
N GLU A 365 -18.92 -0.86 -18.61
CA GLU A 365 -18.28 -0.23 -19.77
C GLU A 365 -17.11 -1.06 -20.32
N ALA A 366 -16.28 -1.63 -19.42
CA ALA A 366 -15.13 -2.44 -19.78
C ALA A 366 -15.51 -3.71 -20.54
N SER A 367 -16.72 -4.25 -20.34
CA SER A 367 -17.19 -5.47 -21.03
C SER A 367 -17.00 -5.39 -22.54
N LEU A 368 -17.25 -4.21 -23.14
CA LEU A 368 -17.08 -3.96 -24.58
C LEU A 368 -15.65 -4.21 -25.07
N PHE A 369 -14.66 -3.90 -24.28
CA PHE A 369 -13.24 -4.07 -24.58
C PHE A 369 -12.76 -5.48 -24.25
N LEU A 370 -13.25 -6.02 -23.13
CA LEU A 370 -12.90 -7.35 -22.65
C LEU A 370 -13.42 -8.47 -23.55
N ASP A 371 -14.56 -8.26 -24.22
CA ASP A 371 -15.09 -9.20 -25.21
C ASP A 371 -14.24 -9.25 -26.47
N GLN A 372 -13.53 -8.18 -26.78
CA GLN A 372 -12.54 -8.09 -27.88
C GLN A 372 -11.15 -8.54 -27.42
N GLN A 373 -10.94 -8.88 -26.15
CA GLN A 373 -9.63 -9.19 -25.56
C GLN A 373 -8.58 -8.08 -25.72
N TRP A 374 -9.01 -6.82 -25.81
CA TRP A 374 -8.09 -5.71 -25.96
C TRP A 374 -7.41 -5.38 -24.63
N PRO A 375 -6.08 -5.17 -24.60
CA PRO A 375 -5.40 -4.73 -23.40
C PRO A 375 -5.80 -3.29 -23.04
N ILE A 376 -6.09 -3.05 -21.77
CA ILE A 376 -6.46 -1.75 -21.20
C ILE A 376 -5.22 -1.17 -20.53
N LEU A 377 -4.75 -0.04 -21.02
CA LEU A 377 -3.49 0.60 -20.64
C LEU A 377 -3.76 1.85 -19.82
N GLY A 378 -3.27 1.92 -18.59
CA GLY A 378 -3.39 3.10 -17.73
C GLY A 378 -2.06 3.83 -17.56
N ILE A 379 -2.15 5.15 -17.36
CA ILE A 379 -1.02 6.06 -17.17
C ILE A 379 -0.73 6.26 -15.69
N GLU A 380 -1.76 6.58 -14.90
CA GLU A 380 -1.62 6.80 -13.45
C GLU A 380 -1.72 5.46 -12.70
N PRO A 381 -0.63 5.01 -12.02
CA PRO A 381 -0.62 3.70 -11.37
C PRO A 381 -1.72 3.51 -10.32
N SER A 382 -2.05 4.55 -9.56
CA SER A 382 -3.06 4.45 -8.51
C SER A 382 -4.48 4.29 -9.06
N ALA A 383 -4.73 4.72 -10.29
CA ALA A 383 -6.01 4.59 -10.98
C ALA A 383 -6.16 3.20 -11.61
N ILE A 384 -5.28 2.83 -12.55
CA ILE A 384 -5.41 1.57 -13.29
C ILE A 384 -5.25 0.34 -12.39
N LEU A 385 -4.34 0.38 -11.41
CA LEU A 385 -4.11 -0.75 -10.51
C LEU A 385 -5.25 -0.97 -9.52
N SER A 386 -6.18 -0.02 -9.35
CA SER A 386 -7.40 -0.25 -8.56
C SER A 386 -8.26 -1.36 -9.18
N PHE A 387 -8.23 -1.54 -10.50
CA PHE A 387 -8.93 -2.62 -11.21
C PHE A 387 -8.36 -4.01 -10.86
N ARG A 388 -7.08 -4.08 -10.49
CA ARG A 388 -6.39 -5.33 -10.12
C ARG A 388 -6.45 -5.63 -8.62
N ASP A 389 -6.84 -4.66 -7.78
CA ASP A 389 -6.79 -4.74 -6.32
C ASP A 389 -8.14 -4.38 -5.69
N GLU A 390 -8.47 -3.10 -5.51
CA GLU A 390 -9.62 -2.68 -4.71
C GLU A 390 -10.96 -3.12 -5.32
N TYR A 391 -11.07 -3.23 -6.64
CA TYR A 391 -12.29 -3.69 -7.30
C TYR A 391 -12.68 -5.11 -6.93
N LYS A 392 -11.70 -5.98 -6.59
CA LYS A 392 -11.93 -7.34 -6.09
C LYS A 392 -12.71 -7.37 -4.77
N ARG A 393 -12.66 -6.27 -4.01
CA ARG A 393 -13.35 -6.12 -2.73
C ARG A 393 -14.60 -5.24 -2.81
N LEU A 394 -14.74 -4.45 -3.88
CA LEU A 394 -15.87 -3.54 -4.08
C LEU A 394 -17.04 -4.22 -4.80
N SER A 395 -16.77 -5.07 -5.76
CA SER A 395 -17.80 -5.69 -6.60
C SER A 395 -18.05 -7.16 -6.25
N PRO A 396 -19.32 -7.58 -6.23
CA PRO A 396 -19.68 -8.99 -6.07
C PRO A 396 -19.50 -9.81 -7.36
N ASP A 397 -19.32 -9.17 -8.52
CA ASP A 397 -19.05 -9.86 -9.79
C ASP A 397 -17.56 -10.20 -9.92
N HIS A 398 -17.14 -11.21 -9.16
CA HIS A 398 -15.76 -11.65 -9.14
C HIS A 398 -15.24 -12.08 -10.52
N ALA A 399 -16.10 -12.68 -11.36
CA ALA A 399 -15.70 -13.15 -12.69
C ALA A 399 -15.32 -11.98 -13.61
N MET A 400 -16.17 -10.93 -13.64
CA MET A 400 -15.91 -9.74 -14.45
C MET A 400 -14.72 -8.94 -13.90
N VAL A 401 -14.58 -8.84 -12.57
CA VAL A 401 -13.42 -8.19 -11.93
C VAL A 401 -12.12 -8.89 -12.28
N GLU A 402 -12.07 -10.22 -12.22
CA GLU A 402 -10.86 -10.97 -12.61
C GLU A 402 -10.56 -10.79 -14.11
N LYS A 403 -11.57 -10.82 -14.97
CA LYS A 403 -11.39 -10.55 -16.41
C LYS A 403 -10.82 -9.14 -16.64
N LEU A 404 -11.36 -8.11 -15.95
CA LEU A 404 -10.84 -6.74 -16.01
C LEU A 404 -9.41 -6.65 -15.47
N ALA A 405 -9.12 -7.29 -14.34
CA ALA A 405 -7.79 -7.29 -13.73
C ALA A 405 -6.72 -7.89 -14.65
N LEU A 406 -7.05 -9.00 -15.34
CA LEU A 406 -6.14 -9.69 -16.27
C LEU A 406 -5.84 -8.88 -17.54
N HIS A 407 -6.76 -7.99 -17.95
CA HIS A 407 -6.59 -7.17 -19.16
C HIS A 407 -6.12 -5.74 -18.86
N SER A 408 -5.98 -5.36 -17.58
CA SER A 408 -5.55 -4.03 -17.17
C SER A 408 -4.06 -3.99 -16.87
N PHE A 409 -3.33 -3.10 -17.54
CA PHE A 409 -1.88 -2.97 -17.44
C PHE A 409 -1.47 -1.52 -17.22
N LEU A 410 -0.38 -1.30 -16.50
CA LEU A 410 0.36 -0.06 -16.70
C LEU A 410 0.83 -0.01 -18.16
N ILE A 411 0.79 1.16 -18.78
CA ILE A 411 1.30 1.31 -20.14
C ILE A 411 2.76 0.87 -20.25
N GLU A 412 3.55 1.04 -19.18
CA GLU A 412 4.93 0.55 -19.07
C GLU A 412 5.01 -0.98 -19.11
N GLU A 413 4.09 -1.71 -18.43
CA GLU A 413 4.05 -3.18 -18.48
C GLU A 413 3.82 -3.69 -19.91
N PHE A 414 2.85 -3.09 -20.57
CA PHE A 414 2.51 -3.45 -21.93
C PHE A 414 3.68 -3.22 -22.90
N LEU A 415 4.28 -2.04 -22.86
CA LEU A 415 5.38 -1.70 -23.78
C LEU A 415 6.63 -2.56 -23.55
N VAL A 416 6.95 -2.91 -22.30
CA VAL A 416 8.05 -3.85 -22.00
C VAL A 416 7.72 -5.26 -22.50
N ALA A 417 6.49 -5.72 -22.35
CA ALA A 417 6.06 -7.01 -22.89
C ALA A 417 6.17 -7.04 -24.43
N GLU A 418 5.78 -5.98 -25.11
CA GLU A 418 5.89 -5.86 -26.58
C GLU A 418 7.37 -5.77 -27.03
N PHE A 419 8.23 -5.10 -26.27
CA PHE A 419 9.67 -5.12 -26.51
C PHE A 419 10.23 -6.55 -26.40
N ASN A 420 9.86 -7.29 -25.37
CA ASN A 420 10.31 -8.67 -25.18
C ASN A 420 9.78 -9.64 -26.26
N ARG A 421 8.67 -9.29 -26.95
CA ARG A 421 8.14 -10.03 -28.09
C ARG A 421 8.78 -9.63 -29.43
N GLY A 422 9.63 -8.60 -29.43
CA GLY A 422 10.25 -8.06 -30.65
C GLY A 422 9.37 -7.10 -31.45
N GLU A 423 8.21 -6.71 -30.93
CA GLU A 423 7.29 -5.74 -31.57
C GLU A 423 7.79 -4.29 -31.45
N ILE A 424 8.61 -4.02 -30.46
CA ILE A 424 9.31 -2.75 -30.25
C ILE A 424 10.80 -3.04 -30.24
N SER A 425 11.59 -2.22 -30.94
CA SER A 425 13.04 -2.39 -30.97
C SER A 425 13.77 -1.08 -30.65
N PRO A 426 15.05 -1.13 -30.20
CA PRO A 426 15.82 0.07 -29.89
C PRO A 426 16.02 0.99 -31.08
N GLU A 427 16.00 0.45 -32.31
CA GLU A 427 16.17 1.19 -33.58
C GLU A 427 15.01 2.15 -33.87
N MET A 428 13.87 2.00 -33.20
CA MET A 428 12.74 2.94 -33.28
C MET A 428 12.99 4.25 -32.54
N PHE A 429 14.13 4.36 -31.83
CA PHE A 429 14.45 5.49 -30.96
C PHE A 429 15.77 6.16 -31.35
N HIS A 430 15.83 7.47 -31.13
CA HIS A 430 17.07 8.23 -31.31
C HIS A 430 18.20 7.70 -30.42
N ASN A 431 19.41 7.63 -30.97
CA ASN A 431 20.61 7.16 -30.29
C ASN A 431 21.28 8.27 -29.47
N ASN A 432 20.51 9.03 -28.68
CA ASN A 432 20.99 10.12 -27.85
C ASN A 432 21.21 9.64 -26.42
N GLU A 433 22.35 10.02 -25.81
CA GLU A 433 22.63 9.69 -24.43
C GLU A 433 21.72 10.50 -23.48
N LYS A 434 20.96 9.82 -22.64
CA LYS A 434 20.17 10.43 -21.56
C LYS A 434 20.49 9.74 -20.24
N GLN A 435 20.79 10.52 -19.21
CA GLN A 435 20.91 10.02 -17.85
C GLN A 435 19.60 10.23 -17.12
N ILE A 436 19.02 9.16 -16.58
CA ILE A 436 17.67 9.18 -16.00
C ILE A 436 17.70 8.56 -14.61
N LYS A 437 17.14 9.27 -13.62
CA LYS A 437 16.85 8.73 -12.29
C LYS A 437 15.36 8.56 -12.10
N VAL A 438 14.93 7.35 -11.73
CA VAL A 438 13.51 6.96 -11.67
C VAL A 438 13.05 6.77 -10.23
N HIS A 439 11.99 7.48 -9.85
CA HIS A 439 11.18 7.15 -8.69
C HIS A 439 9.91 6.41 -9.14
N VAL A 440 9.79 5.17 -8.73
CA VAL A 440 8.62 4.32 -9.06
C VAL A 440 7.49 4.55 -8.05
N HIS A 441 6.25 4.64 -8.53
CA HIS A 441 5.06 4.84 -7.69
C HIS A 441 4.86 3.69 -6.68
N CYS A 442 4.39 4.01 -5.46
CA CYS A 442 4.24 3.02 -4.38
C CYS A 442 3.26 1.88 -4.73
N HIS A 443 2.12 2.17 -5.38
CA HIS A 443 1.18 1.13 -5.82
C HIS A 443 1.81 0.21 -6.88
N GLN A 444 2.60 0.74 -7.79
CA GLN A 444 3.33 -0.10 -8.73
C GLN A 444 4.32 -1.03 -8.00
N LYS A 445 5.09 -0.53 -7.04
CA LYS A 445 6.01 -1.36 -6.25
C LYS A 445 5.30 -2.49 -5.52
N SER A 446 4.07 -2.25 -5.07
CA SER A 446 3.30 -3.19 -4.26
C SER A 446 2.52 -4.21 -5.09
N LEU A 447 2.01 -3.83 -6.24
CA LEU A 447 1.06 -4.63 -7.03
C LEU A 447 1.63 -5.13 -8.36
N VAL A 448 2.82 -4.64 -8.74
CA VAL A 448 3.51 -4.95 -10.00
C VAL A 448 5.01 -5.08 -9.75
N ASN A 449 5.75 -5.44 -10.76
CA ASN A 449 7.21 -5.41 -10.71
C ASN A 449 7.74 -3.96 -10.84
N SER A 450 8.43 -3.47 -9.81
CA SER A 450 9.01 -2.13 -9.81
C SER A 450 10.07 -1.89 -10.91
N LYS A 451 10.65 -2.96 -11.45
CA LYS A 451 11.66 -2.93 -12.50
C LYS A 451 11.10 -2.54 -13.87
N VAL A 452 9.80 -2.68 -14.10
CA VAL A 452 9.16 -2.44 -15.40
C VAL A 452 9.46 -1.04 -15.96
N THR A 453 9.36 0.00 -15.13
CA THR A 453 9.66 1.38 -15.57
C THR A 453 11.15 1.57 -15.89
N PHE A 454 12.03 0.88 -15.18
CA PHE A 454 13.46 0.85 -15.47
C PHE A 454 13.72 0.17 -16.83
N ASP A 455 13.12 -0.99 -17.06
CA ASP A 455 13.27 -1.75 -18.31
C ASP A 455 12.73 -0.94 -19.50
N LEU A 456 11.56 -0.30 -19.37
CA LEU A 456 11.00 0.58 -20.39
C LEU A 456 11.97 1.69 -20.81
N LEU A 457 12.52 2.41 -19.83
CA LEU A 457 13.38 3.55 -20.10
C LEU A 457 14.77 3.16 -20.63
N ASN A 458 15.17 1.88 -20.52
CA ASN A 458 16.38 1.33 -21.11
C ASN A 458 16.16 0.73 -22.51
N ILE A 459 14.96 0.77 -23.08
CA ILE A 459 14.74 0.32 -24.47
C ILE A 459 15.60 1.13 -25.45
N PRO A 460 15.66 2.49 -25.39
CA PRO A 460 16.62 3.24 -26.21
C PRO A 460 18.05 2.95 -25.76
N SER A 461 18.91 2.47 -26.67
CA SER A 461 20.20 1.83 -26.39
C SER A 461 21.22 2.69 -25.62
N LYS A 462 21.11 4.03 -25.67
CA LYS A 462 22.03 4.94 -24.97
C LYS A 462 21.45 5.62 -23.74
N HIS A 463 20.27 5.22 -23.30
CA HIS A 463 19.79 5.66 -22.01
C HIS A 463 20.55 4.97 -20.88
N LYS A 464 20.89 5.75 -19.84
CA LYS A 464 21.52 5.27 -18.60
C LYS A 464 20.54 5.50 -17.45
N VAL A 465 19.79 4.48 -17.11
CA VAL A 465 18.72 4.55 -16.12
C VAL A 465 19.18 4.06 -14.76
N THR A 466 18.83 4.74 -13.70
CA THR A 466 19.04 4.30 -12.31
C THR A 466 17.77 4.43 -11.50
N LEU A 467 17.45 3.42 -10.69
CA LEU A 467 16.34 3.48 -9.76
C LEU A 467 16.74 4.25 -8.49
N ILE A 468 15.87 5.14 -8.02
CA ILE A 468 15.99 5.73 -6.69
C ILE A 468 15.43 4.71 -5.69
N PRO A 469 16.22 4.21 -4.72
CA PRO A 469 15.78 3.19 -3.76
C PRO A 469 14.89 3.82 -2.67
N SER A 470 13.89 4.59 -3.07
CA SER A 470 12.92 5.25 -2.18
C SER A 470 11.70 4.36 -1.97
N GLY A 471 11.07 4.42 -0.80
CA GLY A 471 9.75 3.87 -0.53
C GLY A 471 8.64 4.72 -1.16
N CYS A 472 7.73 5.23 -0.35
CA CYS A 472 6.71 6.21 -0.77
C CYS A 472 7.32 7.61 -0.96
N CYS A 473 6.75 8.41 -1.86
CA CYS A 473 7.15 9.82 -2.01
C CYS A 473 6.69 10.70 -0.84
N GLY A 474 5.68 10.27 -0.08
CA GLY A 474 5.09 11.01 1.03
C GLY A 474 3.81 11.80 0.69
N MET A 475 3.48 12.02 -0.59
CA MET A 475 2.27 12.79 -0.97
C MET A 475 0.99 12.01 -0.72
N ALA A 476 0.91 10.77 -1.19
CA ALA A 476 -0.25 9.88 -1.01
C ALA A 476 -1.61 10.55 -1.31
N GLY A 477 -1.76 11.04 -2.53
CA GLY A 477 -2.96 11.76 -2.96
C GLY A 477 -3.19 13.04 -2.16
N SER A 478 -4.33 13.15 -1.47
CA SER A 478 -4.67 14.31 -0.65
C SER A 478 -3.91 14.41 0.67
N PHE A 479 -3.34 13.31 1.18
CA PHE A 479 -2.70 13.25 2.50
C PHE A 479 -1.64 14.34 2.67
N GLY A 480 -0.71 14.46 1.74
CA GLY A 480 0.36 15.46 1.81
C GLY A 480 -0.10 16.90 1.56
N TYR A 481 -1.33 17.10 1.08
CA TYR A 481 -1.93 18.44 0.96
C TYR A 481 -2.55 18.93 2.26
N GLU A 482 -2.99 18.01 3.13
CA GLU A 482 -3.66 18.35 4.38
C GLU A 482 -2.67 19.01 5.35
N GLU A 483 -3.11 20.12 6.01
CA GLU A 483 -2.23 20.97 6.84
C GLU A 483 -1.51 20.16 7.93
N GLU A 484 -2.24 19.30 8.64
CA GLU A 484 -1.72 18.48 9.74
C GLU A 484 -0.75 17.37 9.28
N HIS A 485 -0.80 16.99 8.00
CA HIS A 485 0.03 15.91 7.44
C HIS A 485 1.23 16.42 6.64
N TYR A 486 1.30 17.74 6.38
CA TYR A 486 2.33 18.33 5.54
C TYR A 486 3.75 17.97 5.99
N ASP A 487 4.06 18.20 7.26
CA ASP A 487 5.41 17.99 7.79
C ASP A 487 5.82 16.51 7.75
N LEU A 488 4.89 15.59 8.06
CA LEU A 488 5.15 14.15 7.89
C LEU A 488 5.37 13.79 6.43
N SER A 489 4.54 14.30 5.53
CA SER A 489 4.66 14.09 4.09
C SER A 489 6.04 14.51 3.56
N MET A 490 6.50 15.70 3.94
CA MET A 490 7.82 16.20 3.56
C MET A 490 8.95 15.38 4.19
N SER A 491 8.81 14.98 5.44
CA SER A 491 9.78 14.12 6.14
C SER A 491 9.93 12.75 5.48
N VAL A 492 8.82 12.14 5.01
CA VAL A 492 8.89 10.88 4.23
C VAL A 492 9.67 11.08 2.93
N GLY A 493 9.41 12.16 2.18
CA GLY A 493 10.17 12.49 0.97
C GLY A 493 11.65 12.72 1.24
N ALA A 494 11.98 13.32 2.39
CA ALA A 494 13.35 13.62 2.80
C ALA A 494 14.18 12.40 3.21
N LEU A 495 13.55 11.25 3.49
CA LEU A 495 14.29 10.03 3.85
C LEU A 495 15.24 9.58 2.75
N THR A 496 14.79 9.59 1.49
CA THR A 496 15.58 9.08 0.36
C THR A 496 15.34 9.87 -0.93
N LEU A 497 14.07 10.18 -1.25
CA LEU A 497 13.69 10.75 -2.55
C LEU A 497 14.30 12.13 -2.78
N PHE A 498 14.07 13.08 -1.88
CA PHE A 498 14.58 14.45 -2.05
C PHE A 498 16.11 14.51 -2.11
N PRO A 499 16.86 13.83 -1.21
CA PRO A 499 18.32 13.80 -1.33
C PRO A 499 18.83 13.23 -2.65
N ALA A 500 18.17 12.17 -3.17
CA ALA A 500 18.57 11.55 -4.43
C ALA A 500 18.32 12.46 -5.64
N VAL A 501 17.22 13.25 -5.60
CA VAL A 501 16.87 14.22 -6.65
C VAL A 501 17.77 15.45 -6.58
N SER A 502 17.97 16.02 -5.39
CA SER A 502 18.76 17.26 -5.21
C SER A 502 20.25 17.05 -5.49
N LYS A 503 20.79 15.84 -5.26
CA LYS A 503 22.17 15.48 -5.59
C LYS A 503 22.38 15.15 -7.07
N ALA A 504 21.33 14.99 -7.85
CA ALA A 504 21.45 14.71 -9.27
C ALA A 504 21.89 15.96 -10.02
N ALA A 505 22.84 15.82 -10.94
CA ALA A 505 23.28 16.93 -11.80
C ALA A 505 22.10 17.49 -12.62
N GLU A 506 22.19 18.75 -13.06
CA GLU A 506 21.08 19.43 -13.76
C GLU A 506 20.67 18.72 -15.06
N ASN A 507 21.61 18.14 -15.77
CA ASN A 507 21.38 17.38 -17.01
C ASN A 507 20.75 16.00 -16.80
N VAL A 508 20.65 15.51 -15.56
CA VAL A 508 19.97 14.24 -15.24
C VAL A 508 18.47 14.45 -15.23
N ILE A 509 17.76 13.68 -16.03
CA ILE A 509 16.29 13.69 -16.07
C ILE A 509 15.77 12.94 -14.84
N ILE A 510 14.87 13.56 -14.10
CA ILE A 510 14.13 12.92 -13.03
C ILE A 510 12.84 12.37 -13.61
N ALA A 511 12.58 11.08 -13.41
CA ALA A 511 11.38 10.41 -13.89
C ALA A 511 10.52 9.93 -12.72
N ALA A 512 9.19 10.15 -12.83
CA ALA A 512 8.21 9.60 -11.89
C ALA A 512 6.86 9.42 -12.60
N ASN A 513 6.27 8.23 -12.50
CA ASN A 513 5.02 7.94 -13.21
C ASN A 513 3.75 8.39 -12.47
N GLY A 514 3.76 8.50 -11.13
CA GLY A 514 2.58 9.00 -10.41
C GLY A 514 2.47 10.51 -10.37
N THR A 515 1.27 11.06 -10.61
CA THR A 515 0.94 12.49 -10.49
C THR A 515 1.35 13.04 -9.14
N SER A 516 0.97 12.38 -8.06
CA SER A 516 1.34 12.75 -6.68
C SER A 516 2.86 12.78 -6.47
N CYS A 517 3.59 11.86 -7.10
CA CYS A 517 5.05 11.79 -6.96
C CYS A 517 5.73 12.97 -7.66
N ARG A 518 5.26 13.36 -8.84
CA ARG A 518 5.79 14.54 -9.56
C ARG A 518 5.58 15.84 -8.80
N HIS A 519 4.37 16.03 -8.23
CA HIS A 519 4.07 17.19 -7.37
C HIS A 519 4.95 17.19 -6.12
N GLN A 520 5.13 16.05 -5.45
CA GLN A 520 5.98 15.95 -4.26
C GLN A 520 7.43 16.30 -4.55
N ILE A 521 7.97 15.82 -5.67
CA ILE A 521 9.34 16.12 -6.10
C ILE A 521 9.48 17.63 -6.36
N LYS A 522 8.53 18.24 -7.09
CA LYS A 522 8.52 19.67 -7.39
C LYS A 522 8.49 20.51 -6.11
N ASP A 523 7.54 20.23 -5.21
CA ASP A 523 7.39 20.99 -3.95
C ASP A 523 8.60 20.80 -3.02
N GLY A 524 9.19 19.60 -2.97
CA GLY A 524 10.29 19.27 -2.06
C GLY A 524 11.68 19.61 -2.55
N THR A 525 11.89 19.74 -3.87
CA THR A 525 13.24 19.89 -4.45
C THR A 525 13.35 21.02 -5.50
N GLN A 526 12.23 21.64 -5.87
CA GLN A 526 12.11 22.60 -6.97
C GLN A 526 12.52 22.05 -8.35
N ARG A 527 12.74 20.72 -8.46
CA ARG A 527 13.01 20.04 -9.73
C ARG A 527 11.72 19.47 -10.31
N GLU A 528 11.55 19.57 -11.60
CA GLU A 528 10.46 18.91 -12.30
C GLU A 528 10.82 17.47 -12.63
N ALA A 529 9.86 16.57 -12.45
CA ALA A 529 9.97 15.18 -12.87
C ALA A 529 9.08 14.93 -14.09
N LYS A 530 9.63 14.25 -15.11
CA LYS A 530 8.89 13.84 -16.30
C LYS A 530 8.22 12.48 -16.09
N HIS A 531 7.10 12.26 -16.77
CA HIS A 531 6.53 10.92 -16.86
C HIS A 531 7.42 10.03 -17.75
N PRO A 532 7.62 8.73 -17.44
CA PRO A 532 8.40 7.80 -18.28
C PRO A 532 7.95 7.78 -19.75
N ILE A 533 6.64 7.83 -19.98
CA ILE A 533 6.05 7.86 -21.33
C ILE A 533 6.46 9.11 -22.11
N THR A 534 6.49 10.28 -21.48
CA THR A 534 6.97 11.52 -22.09
C THR A 534 8.44 11.39 -22.53
N ILE A 535 9.29 10.81 -21.65
CA ILE A 535 10.71 10.61 -21.94
C ILE A 535 10.89 9.67 -23.14
N LEU A 536 10.12 8.58 -23.16
CA LEU A 536 10.18 7.60 -24.25
C LEU A 536 9.66 8.20 -25.56
N LYS A 537 8.54 8.93 -25.54
CA LYS A 537 7.98 9.62 -26.71
C LYS A 537 8.95 10.68 -27.26
N GLU A 538 9.63 11.44 -26.40
CA GLU A 538 10.68 12.40 -26.82
C GLU A 538 11.95 11.71 -27.39
N SER A 539 12.02 10.42 -27.30
CA SER A 539 13.13 9.61 -27.82
C SER A 539 12.79 8.86 -29.12
N LEU A 540 11.54 8.91 -29.61
CA LEU A 540 11.15 8.33 -30.89
C LEU A 540 11.86 9.04 -32.06
N LEU A 541 12.18 8.26 -33.13
CA LEU A 541 12.74 8.76 -34.39
C LEU A 541 11.73 9.66 -35.14
#